data_aca2e7506aeadf4b37ac583b47bf5d88
#
_entry.id   aca2e7506aeadf4b37ac583b47bf5d88
#
_cell.length_a   1.000
_cell.length_b   1.000
_cell.length_c   1.000
_cell.angle_alpha   90.00
_cell.angle_beta   90.00
_cell.angle_gamma   90.00
#
_symmetry.space_group_name_H-M   'P 1'
#
loop_
_entity.id
_entity.type
_entity.pdbx_description
1 polymer ?
#
loop_
_entity_poly.entity_id
_entity_poly.type
_entity_poly.pdbx_seq_one_letter_code
_entity_poly.pdbx_strand_id
1 'polypeptide(L)'
;MQHLLSGWIRRIALPVLTLSTLIILPSLPAHAGQTDSYTLPQQAYNQSRARDYKVYVPDGLTSPAPMVMALHGCKQTNNDVLNDWGLKAAADRYGFILVAPYITSYDGLRNQNCWGFWFDHHRHEGAGEVEDLHQIALAVEGNYSIDPQRRFITGLSSGGAMTAVAAITHNEYWAAAASASGLPYGEDSSSVSLTGQCPGNATFHSVSRVVSDMQAELNDPYPIPMMVLQNKNDCTVLKKAADNIRDAHLKVFGEAGFDTPSGADAGTVNCSPYYQNDYNCTHTRYTQDGTTGTRSVVETVYLDGPLSTPNTQDTDHGHYWVSGKDGNNGKWAIRVGPSYPDIIWNFFAAHDRDGPDPEGYPVITLIGDNPMSVAIGTAFTDPGATAEDAEDGSLTVSADCSDVDTASVGTYACTYSATDSDTNETTVTRSVEVYDPKAPVETCQQATASPSGHISAGRAYAGGTSNLRAYANGDDADIGASFDSWSSVVLYEGEPGQWFSQEPSACSGVPDDGNDNGDPVACQDWNASNLSHSMAGRAYYSAGYYTTGGDDSLGPIPGTYTWVKETSAGVFEAGQCP
;
A
#
# COMPACT_ATOMS: atom_id res chain seq x y z
N MET A 1 33.11 -39.81 -79.34
CA MET A 1 34.58 -39.80 -79.37
C MET A 1 35.07 -39.02 -78.20
N GLN A 2 35.78 -39.76 -77.37
CA GLN A 2 36.84 -39.39 -76.43
C GLN A 2 36.53 -38.40 -75.31
N HIS A 3 36.50 -38.87 -74.13
CA HIS A 3 37.52 -39.22 -73.10
C HIS A 3 37.71 -38.06 -72.10
N LEU A 4 37.24 -38.27 -70.86
CA LEU A 4 38.00 -38.65 -69.65
C LEU A 4 38.88 -37.52 -69.10
N LEU A 5 38.61 -37.02 -67.89
CA LEU A 5 39.31 -37.41 -66.69
C LEU A 5 38.84 -36.62 -65.49
N SER A 6 38.39 -37.33 -64.56
CA SER A 6 38.30 -37.20 -63.08
C SER A 6 39.27 -36.22 -62.44
N GLY A 7 38.74 -35.47 -61.44
CA GLY A 7 39.51 -34.77 -60.45
C GLY A 7 38.68 -34.57 -59.20
N TRP A 8 38.79 -35.48 -58.23
CA TRP A 8 38.19 -35.38 -56.91
C TRP A 8 38.94 -34.34 -56.06
N ILE A 9 38.28 -33.21 -55.77
CA ILE A 9 38.76 -32.33 -54.68
C ILE A 9 37.82 -32.51 -53.48
N ARG A 10 38.33 -33.21 -52.47
CA ARG A 10 37.71 -33.26 -51.15
C ARG A 10 37.78 -31.87 -50.52
N ARG A 11 36.62 -31.23 -50.39
CA ARG A 11 36.47 -30.05 -49.52
C ARG A 11 36.30 -30.53 -48.09
N ILE A 12 37.31 -30.26 -47.28
CA ILE A 12 37.26 -30.37 -45.83
C ILE A 12 36.38 -29.22 -45.34
N ALA A 13 35.16 -29.52 -44.88
CA ALA A 13 34.33 -28.57 -44.17
C ALA A 13 34.81 -28.50 -42.72
N LEU A 14 35.44 -27.39 -42.31
CA LEU A 14 35.62 -27.05 -40.90
C LEU A 14 34.24 -26.65 -40.34
N PRO A 15 33.83 -27.19 -39.17
CA PRO A 15 32.68 -26.67 -38.48
C PRO A 15 33.03 -25.30 -37.87
N VAL A 16 32.35 -24.27 -38.33
CA VAL A 16 32.32 -22.96 -37.65
C VAL A 16 31.54 -23.14 -36.35
N LEU A 17 32.27 -23.22 -35.25
CA LEU A 17 31.68 -23.20 -33.89
C LEU A 17 31.23 -21.74 -33.64
N THR A 18 29.95 -21.45 -33.87
CA THR A 18 29.35 -20.19 -33.40
C THR A 18 29.24 -20.25 -31.89
N LEU A 19 30.16 -19.59 -31.22
CA LEU A 19 30.09 -19.32 -29.78
C LEU A 19 28.96 -18.31 -29.56
N SER A 20 27.75 -18.80 -29.28
CA SER A 20 26.65 -17.96 -28.78
C SER A 20 27.03 -17.50 -27.38
N THR A 21 27.58 -16.30 -27.28
CA THR A 21 27.68 -15.60 -26.00
C THR A 21 26.27 -15.33 -25.52
N LEU A 22 25.82 -16.11 -24.52
CA LEU A 22 24.63 -15.82 -23.73
C LEU A 22 24.96 -14.55 -22.94
N ILE A 23 24.46 -13.41 -23.40
CA ILE A 23 24.46 -12.18 -22.61
C ILE A 23 23.47 -12.45 -21.48
N ILE A 24 23.97 -12.83 -20.32
CA ILE A 24 23.21 -12.79 -19.06
C ILE A 24 23.08 -11.29 -18.76
N LEU A 25 21.93 -10.70 -19.14
CA LEU A 25 21.54 -9.41 -18.60
C LEU A 25 21.47 -9.59 -17.08
N PRO A 26 22.10 -8.72 -16.28
CA PRO A 26 21.89 -8.74 -14.86
C PRO A 26 20.38 -8.55 -14.64
N SER A 27 19.73 -9.53 -14.01
CA SER A 27 18.40 -9.32 -13.46
C SER A 27 18.55 -8.18 -12.45
N LEU A 28 17.88 -7.06 -12.71
CA LEU A 28 17.67 -6.04 -11.69
C LEU A 28 17.22 -6.76 -10.41
N PRO A 29 17.74 -6.39 -9.24
CA PRO A 29 17.28 -6.98 -8.00
C PRO A 29 15.77 -6.77 -7.94
N ALA A 30 15.01 -7.86 -7.84
CA ALA A 30 13.60 -7.81 -7.54
C ALA A 30 13.50 -7.07 -6.19
N HIS A 31 12.91 -5.87 -6.20
CA HIS A 31 12.67 -5.13 -4.98
C HIS A 31 11.57 -5.88 -4.23
N ALA A 32 11.92 -6.47 -3.09
CA ALA A 32 10.94 -7.12 -2.22
C ALA A 32 9.89 -6.09 -1.82
N GLY A 33 8.65 -6.27 -2.22
CA GLY A 33 7.45 -5.48 -2.03
C GLY A 33 7.69 -4.12 -1.36
N GLN A 34 8.00 -3.08 -2.14
CA GLN A 34 8.39 -1.76 -1.63
C GLN A 34 7.18 -1.00 -1.12
N THR A 35 7.34 -0.29 0.00
CA THR A 35 6.32 0.65 0.50
C THR A 35 6.89 2.05 0.48
N ASP A 36 6.32 2.91 -0.34
CA ASP A 36 6.70 4.31 -0.46
C ASP A 36 5.72 5.21 0.28
N SER A 37 6.20 6.37 0.75
CA SER A 37 5.40 7.33 1.49
C SER A 37 5.39 8.66 0.74
N TYR A 38 4.19 9.20 0.57
CA TYR A 38 3.94 10.44 -0.18
C TYR A 38 3.03 11.37 0.59
N THR A 39 3.03 12.64 0.21
CA THR A 39 2.09 13.63 0.69
C THR A 39 1.47 14.36 -0.49
N LEU A 40 0.15 14.23 -0.68
CA LEU A 40 -0.59 15.13 -1.55
C LEU A 40 -0.59 16.52 -0.90
N PRO A 41 -0.04 17.56 -1.52
CA PRO A 41 -0.14 18.91 -0.99
C PRO A 41 -1.60 19.39 -1.00
N GLN A 42 -1.93 20.36 -0.16
CA GLN A 42 -3.25 20.98 -0.19
C GLN A 42 -3.52 21.58 -1.58
N GLN A 43 -4.64 21.23 -2.16
CA GLN A 43 -5.08 21.70 -3.46
C GLN A 43 -5.88 23.03 -3.37
N ALA A 44 -6.20 23.62 -4.53
CA ALA A 44 -6.88 24.92 -4.58
C ALA A 44 -8.41 24.85 -4.36
N TYR A 45 -9.02 23.67 -4.46
CA TYR A 45 -10.46 23.52 -4.26
C TYR A 45 -10.85 23.59 -2.78
N ASN A 46 -12.14 23.82 -2.54
CA ASN A 46 -12.67 24.02 -1.20
C ASN A 46 -12.46 22.80 -0.30
N GLN A 47 -12.04 23.01 0.95
CA GLN A 47 -11.82 21.98 1.98
C GLN A 47 -10.75 20.92 1.66
N SER A 48 -9.93 21.14 0.63
CA SER A 48 -8.73 20.35 0.45
C SER A 48 -7.78 20.50 1.64
N ARG A 49 -7.09 19.42 1.98
CA ARG A 49 -6.04 19.36 3.00
C ARG A 49 -4.82 18.61 2.45
N ALA A 50 -3.65 18.87 3.00
CA ALA A 50 -2.52 17.99 2.76
C ALA A 50 -2.83 16.58 3.32
N ARG A 51 -2.57 15.54 2.51
CA ARG A 51 -2.87 14.14 2.84
C ARG A 51 -1.64 13.28 2.66
N ASP A 52 -1.21 12.61 3.71
CA ASP A 52 -0.20 11.57 3.59
C ASP A 52 -0.82 10.29 3.04
N TYR A 53 -0.08 9.57 2.23
CA TYR A 53 -0.48 8.24 1.76
C TYR A 53 0.73 7.36 1.54
N LYS A 54 0.50 6.06 1.58
CA LYS A 54 1.53 5.06 1.31
C LYS A 54 1.12 4.24 0.11
N VAL A 55 2.11 3.86 -0.69
CA VAL A 55 1.93 3.01 -1.87
C VAL A 55 2.78 1.76 -1.67
N TYR A 56 2.15 0.60 -1.68
CA TYR A 56 2.85 -0.68 -1.68
C TYR A 56 2.82 -1.28 -3.08
N VAL A 57 4.01 -1.57 -3.60
CA VAL A 57 4.22 -2.17 -4.91
C VAL A 57 4.77 -3.59 -4.71
N PRO A 58 4.04 -4.64 -5.09
CA PRO A 58 4.51 -6.02 -4.98
C PRO A 58 5.65 -6.34 -5.93
N ASP A 59 6.43 -7.38 -5.60
CA ASP A 59 7.48 -7.88 -6.49
C ASP A 59 6.93 -8.49 -7.77
N GLY A 60 7.66 -8.28 -8.86
CA GLY A 60 7.34 -8.91 -10.15
C GLY A 60 6.00 -8.47 -10.73
N LEU A 61 5.52 -7.27 -10.37
CA LEU A 61 4.27 -6.73 -10.83
C LEU A 61 4.23 -6.61 -12.35
N THR A 62 3.15 -7.08 -12.96
CA THR A 62 2.88 -6.89 -14.39
C THR A 62 2.30 -5.50 -14.60
N SER A 63 2.83 -4.75 -15.55
CA SER A 63 2.39 -3.40 -15.89
C SER A 63 1.66 -3.39 -17.23
N PRO A 64 0.56 -2.62 -17.40
CA PRO A 64 -0.11 -1.83 -16.38
C PRO A 64 -0.77 -2.69 -15.30
N ALA A 65 -0.80 -2.19 -14.07
CA ALA A 65 -1.26 -2.95 -12.91
C ALA A 65 -2.59 -2.42 -12.37
N PRO A 66 -3.46 -3.28 -11.80
CA PRO A 66 -4.59 -2.81 -11.03
C PRO A 66 -4.16 -1.96 -9.83
N MET A 67 -4.99 -1.00 -9.45
CA MET A 67 -4.83 -0.21 -8.22
C MET A 67 -5.96 -0.50 -7.25
N VAL A 68 -5.64 -0.74 -5.98
CA VAL A 68 -6.59 -0.84 -4.88
C VAL A 68 -6.29 0.25 -3.85
N MET A 69 -7.17 1.22 -3.70
CA MET A 69 -7.10 2.20 -2.62
C MET A 69 -7.85 1.69 -1.40
N ALA A 70 -7.21 1.70 -0.21
CA ALA A 70 -7.78 1.15 1.01
C ALA A 70 -7.81 2.20 2.14
N LEU A 71 -9.03 2.54 2.60
CA LEU A 71 -9.30 3.60 3.54
C LEU A 71 -9.48 3.08 4.96
N HIS A 72 -8.62 3.50 5.88
CA HIS A 72 -8.69 3.11 7.29
C HIS A 72 -9.97 3.59 8.00
N GLY A 73 -10.38 2.91 9.07
CA GLY A 73 -11.46 3.35 9.95
C GLY A 73 -11.03 4.43 10.95
N CYS A 74 -11.99 4.94 11.74
CA CYS A 74 -11.70 5.85 12.84
C CYS A 74 -10.64 5.27 13.79
N LYS A 75 -9.72 6.12 14.26
CA LYS A 75 -8.62 5.76 15.17
C LYS A 75 -7.59 4.78 14.60
N GLN A 76 -7.74 4.33 13.36
CA GLN A 76 -6.73 3.57 12.61
C GLN A 76 -5.84 4.51 11.80
N THR A 77 -4.80 3.96 11.22
CA THR A 77 -3.84 4.64 10.34
C THR A 77 -3.64 3.84 9.05
N ASN A 78 -2.95 4.41 8.08
CA ASN A 78 -2.50 3.67 6.90
C ASN A 78 -1.56 2.49 7.25
N ASN A 79 -0.81 2.58 8.37
CA ASN A 79 0.00 1.45 8.85
C ASN A 79 -0.87 0.27 9.31
N ASP A 80 -2.00 0.52 9.99
CA ASP A 80 -2.93 -0.55 10.37
C ASP A 80 -3.50 -1.25 9.12
N VAL A 81 -3.80 -0.49 8.06
CA VAL A 81 -4.21 -1.05 6.75
C VAL A 81 -3.12 -1.95 6.16
N LEU A 82 -1.89 -1.46 6.10
CA LEU A 82 -0.77 -2.18 5.48
C LEU A 82 -0.33 -3.41 6.29
N ASN A 83 -0.39 -3.35 7.62
CA ASN A 83 0.18 -4.38 8.47
C ASN A 83 -0.86 -5.41 8.95
N ASP A 84 -2.12 -4.98 9.17
CA ASP A 84 -3.09 -5.84 9.85
C ASP A 84 -4.16 -6.40 8.92
N TRP A 85 -4.47 -5.74 7.81
CA TRP A 85 -5.62 -6.10 6.98
C TRP A 85 -5.39 -7.25 6.01
N GLY A 86 -4.14 -7.72 5.84
CA GLY A 86 -3.80 -8.79 4.89
C GLY A 86 -3.72 -8.34 3.43
N LEU A 87 -3.94 -7.05 3.16
CA LEU A 87 -3.98 -6.50 1.79
C LEU A 87 -2.63 -6.51 1.09
N LYS A 88 -1.51 -6.37 1.82
CA LYS A 88 -0.17 -6.52 1.21
C LYS A 88 0.05 -7.92 0.65
N ALA A 89 -0.29 -8.95 1.42
CA ALA A 89 -0.18 -10.34 0.96
C ALA A 89 -1.15 -10.64 -0.19
N ALA A 90 -2.32 -10.01 -0.22
CA ALA A 90 -3.21 -10.07 -1.37
C ALA A 90 -2.63 -9.36 -2.59
N ALA A 91 -2.01 -8.20 -2.41
CA ALA A 91 -1.30 -7.48 -3.48
C ALA A 91 -0.18 -8.33 -4.08
N ASP A 92 0.65 -9.00 -3.24
CA ASP A 92 1.69 -9.91 -3.69
C ASP A 92 1.14 -11.12 -4.46
N ARG A 93 -0.01 -11.64 -4.03
CA ARG A 93 -0.64 -12.82 -4.64
C ARG A 93 -1.31 -12.51 -5.96
N TYR A 94 -1.96 -11.39 -6.04
CA TYR A 94 -2.85 -11.05 -7.16
C TYR A 94 -2.28 -10.01 -8.11
N GLY A 95 -1.19 -9.36 -7.77
CA GLY A 95 -0.51 -8.40 -8.63
C GLY A 95 -1.24 -7.06 -8.77
N PHE A 96 -1.50 -6.36 -7.67
CA PHE A 96 -2.05 -5.00 -7.69
C PHE A 96 -1.24 -4.03 -6.83
N ILE A 97 -1.27 -2.75 -7.15
CA ILE A 97 -0.69 -1.68 -6.33
C ILE A 97 -1.69 -1.32 -5.24
N LEU A 98 -1.23 -1.34 -3.98
CA LEU A 98 -2.05 -0.97 -2.82
C LEU A 98 -1.74 0.45 -2.38
N VAL A 99 -2.76 1.31 -2.37
CA VAL A 99 -2.67 2.71 -1.93
C VAL A 99 -3.40 2.86 -0.60
N ALA A 100 -2.72 3.37 0.42
CA ALA A 100 -3.27 3.56 1.75
C ALA A 100 -3.19 5.03 2.19
N PRO A 101 -4.20 5.85 1.90
CA PRO A 101 -4.28 7.22 2.38
C PRO A 101 -4.46 7.31 3.89
N TYR A 102 -4.06 8.46 4.46
CA TYR A 102 -4.21 8.77 5.88
C TYR A 102 -4.82 10.16 6.09
N ILE A 103 -5.69 10.28 7.07
CA ILE A 103 -6.20 11.56 7.52
C ILE A 103 -5.11 12.32 8.29
N THR A 104 -4.35 13.15 7.60
CA THR A 104 -3.31 14.02 8.17
C THR A 104 -3.91 15.17 8.97
N SER A 105 -5.02 15.75 8.47
CA SER A 105 -5.76 16.84 9.11
C SER A 105 -7.26 16.74 8.82
N TYR A 106 -8.09 17.21 9.73
CA TYR A 106 -9.55 17.14 9.64
C TYR A 106 -10.21 18.32 10.35
N ASP A 107 -11.51 18.44 10.17
CA ASP A 107 -12.31 19.51 10.76
C ASP A 107 -12.28 19.48 12.29
N GLY A 108 -12.26 20.63 12.93
CA GLY A 108 -12.21 20.76 14.37
C GLY A 108 -13.41 20.17 15.14
N LEU A 109 -14.48 19.80 14.43
CA LEU A 109 -15.62 19.07 14.98
C LEU A 109 -15.36 17.56 15.15
N ARG A 110 -14.29 17.04 14.56
CA ARG A 110 -13.86 15.66 14.69
C ARG A 110 -12.74 15.57 15.74
N ASN A 111 -12.90 14.73 16.72
CA ASN A 111 -11.87 14.47 17.75
C ASN A 111 -11.08 13.18 17.50
N GLN A 112 -11.27 12.53 16.36
CA GLN A 112 -10.62 11.29 15.92
C GLN A 112 -10.37 11.35 14.43
N ASN A 113 -9.39 10.59 13.94
CA ASN A 113 -9.05 10.49 12.52
C ASN A 113 -10.07 9.63 11.74
N CYS A 114 -11.31 10.09 11.70
CA CYS A 114 -12.36 9.52 10.87
C CYS A 114 -12.41 10.25 9.53
N TRP A 115 -12.73 9.55 8.44
CA TRP A 115 -13.12 10.18 7.19
C TRP A 115 -14.45 10.92 7.37
N GLY A 116 -14.56 12.09 6.77
CA GLY A 116 -15.67 13.02 7.02
C GLY A 116 -16.90 12.80 6.16
N PHE A 117 -17.26 11.57 5.87
CA PHE A 117 -18.37 11.17 5.00
C PHE A 117 -19.71 11.86 5.31
N TRP A 118 -19.90 12.33 6.54
CA TRP A 118 -21.15 13.01 6.98
C TRP A 118 -21.15 14.53 6.76
N PHE A 119 -20.03 15.12 6.37
CA PHE A 119 -19.96 16.53 6.03
C PHE A 119 -20.26 16.72 4.55
N ASP A 120 -21.20 17.60 4.25
CA ASP A 120 -21.63 17.90 2.90
C ASP A 120 -20.45 18.23 1.95
N HIS A 121 -19.57 19.12 2.40
CA HIS A 121 -18.39 19.55 1.64
C HIS A 121 -17.28 18.49 1.46
N HIS A 122 -17.47 17.28 1.94
CA HIS A 122 -16.54 16.16 1.75
C HIS A 122 -17.10 15.05 0.85
N ARG A 123 -18.29 15.26 0.28
CA ARG A 123 -19.03 14.25 -0.48
C ARG A 123 -19.20 14.58 -1.95
N HIS A 124 -18.83 15.78 -2.38
CA HIS A 124 -19.10 16.27 -3.73
C HIS A 124 -17.82 16.39 -4.54
N GLU A 125 -17.92 16.13 -5.84
CA GLU A 125 -16.84 16.33 -6.80
C GLU A 125 -16.27 17.76 -6.71
N GLY A 126 -14.96 17.89 -6.89
CA GLY A 126 -14.24 19.16 -6.83
C GLY A 126 -14.14 19.76 -5.43
N ALA A 127 -14.40 19.02 -4.35
CA ALA A 127 -14.31 19.51 -2.98
C ALA A 127 -13.94 18.42 -1.94
N GLY A 128 -13.27 18.85 -0.89
CA GLY A 128 -13.09 18.09 0.35
C GLY A 128 -12.30 16.80 0.24
N GLU A 129 -12.64 15.85 1.10
CA GLU A 129 -11.86 14.61 1.24
C GLU A 129 -12.04 13.64 0.07
N VAL A 130 -13.23 13.59 -0.52
CA VAL A 130 -13.48 12.71 -1.67
C VAL A 130 -12.63 13.13 -2.87
N GLU A 131 -12.50 14.44 -3.10
CA GLU A 131 -11.64 14.98 -4.15
C GLU A 131 -10.15 14.80 -3.80
N ASP A 132 -9.74 14.99 -2.52
CA ASP A 132 -8.36 14.68 -2.10
C ASP A 132 -8.00 13.21 -2.41
N LEU A 133 -8.94 12.26 -2.24
CA LEU A 133 -8.73 10.85 -2.56
C LEU A 133 -8.58 10.61 -4.07
N HIS A 134 -9.40 11.27 -4.88
CA HIS A 134 -9.28 11.21 -6.35
C HIS A 134 -7.92 11.77 -6.79
N GLN A 135 -7.50 12.92 -6.28
CA GLN A 135 -6.20 13.51 -6.58
C GLN A 135 -5.01 12.65 -6.10
N ILE A 136 -5.15 11.89 -5.00
CA ILE A 136 -4.16 10.89 -4.60
C ILE A 136 -4.09 9.77 -5.66
N ALA A 137 -5.23 9.28 -6.15
CA ALA A 137 -5.26 8.25 -7.17
C ALA A 137 -4.58 8.72 -8.46
N LEU A 138 -4.87 9.93 -8.93
CA LEU A 138 -4.22 10.55 -10.09
C LEU A 138 -2.70 10.72 -9.86
N ALA A 139 -2.27 11.12 -8.66
CA ALA A 139 -0.86 11.24 -8.33
C ALA A 139 -0.15 9.87 -8.33
N VAL A 140 -0.85 8.79 -7.95
CA VAL A 140 -0.32 7.42 -8.06
C VAL A 140 -0.19 7.02 -9.52
N GLU A 141 -1.16 7.33 -10.37
CA GLU A 141 -1.07 7.07 -11.82
C GLU A 141 0.06 7.84 -12.48
N GLY A 142 0.35 9.04 -12.02
CA GLY A 142 1.50 9.82 -12.47
C GLY A 142 2.86 9.20 -12.12
N ASN A 143 2.91 8.29 -11.13
CA ASN A 143 4.15 7.64 -10.69
C ASN A 143 4.23 6.15 -11.06
N TYR A 144 3.09 5.51 -11.32
CA TYR A 144 3.01 4.07 -11.56
C TYR A 144 2.09 3.81 -12.75
N SER A 145 2.45 2.86 -13.60
CA SER A 145 1.59 2.45 -14.72
C SER A 145 0.38 1.67 -14.18
N ILE A 146 -0.72 2.36 -13.98
CA ILE A 146 -2.00 1.81 -13.52
C ILE A 146 -2.86 1.43 -14.72
N ASP A 147 -3.59 0.33 -14.60
CA ASP A 147 -4.60 -0.08 -15.57
C ASP A 147 -5.88 0.76 -15.36
N PRO A 148 -6.27 1.61 -16.31
CA PRO A 148 -7.43 2.49 -16.15
C PRO A 148 -8.75 1.72 -16.02
N GLN A 149 -8.82 0.47 -16.47
CA GLN A 149 -9.98 -0.38 -16.32
C GLN A 149 -10.08 -1.04 -14.93
N ARG A 150 -9.02 -0.98 -14.12
CA ARG A 150 -8.90 -1.71 -12.86
C ARG A 150 -8.47 -0.84 -11.69
N ARG A 151 -9.25 0.24 -11.47
CA ARG A 151 -9.10 1.17 -10.35
C ARG A 151 -10.16 0.87 -9.30
N PHE A 152 -9.75 0.41 -8.14
CA PHE A 152 -10.67 -0.09 -7.11
C PHE A 152 -10.48 0.66 -5.79
N ILE A 153 -11.55 0.75 -5.00
CA ILE A 153 -11.52 1.39 -3.70
C ILE A 153 -12.22 0.54 -2.63
N THR A 154 -11.64 0.47 -1.45
CA THR A 154 -12.23 -0.24 -0.30
C THR A 154 -11.93 0.48 1.01
N GLY A 155 -12.60 0.12 2.08
CA GLY A 155 -12.33 0.67 3.41
C GLY A 155 -13.21 0.10 4.50
N LEU A 156 -12.85 0.40 5.75
CA LEU A 156 -13.57 -0.03 6.94
C LEU A 156 -14.22 1.16 7.63
N SER A 157 -15.44 0.98 8.15
CA SER A 157 -16.09 1.96 9.04
C SER A 157 -16.23 3.33 8.35
N SER A 158 -15.66 4.40 8.91
CA SER A 158 -15.63 5.69 8.22
C SER A 158 -14.92 5.63 6.86
N GLY A 159 -13.91 4.76 6.70
CA GLY A 159 -13.29 4.48 5.41
C GLY A 159 -14.23 3.72 4.47
N GLY A 160 -15.04 2.77 4.98
CA GLY A 160 -16.09 2.10 4.21
C GLY A 160 -17.20 3.06 3.76
N ALA A 161 -17.58 4.02 4.62
CA ALA A 161 -18.54 5.06 4.28
C ALA A 161 -17.96 6.02 3.21
N MET A 162 -16.70 6.43 3.36
CA MET A 162 -16.02 7.26 2.37
C MET A 162 -15.78 6.51 1.04
N THR A 163 -15.60 5.18 1.09
CA THR A 163 -15.57 4.32 -0.11
C THR A 163 -16.90 4.41 -0.87
N ALA A 164 -18.04 4.35 -0.17
CA ALA A 164 -19.35 4.52 -0.80
C ALA A 164 -19.53 5.94 -1.36
N VAL A 165 -19.01 6.97 -0.67
CA VAL A 165 -18.99 8.35 -1.17
C VAL A 165 -18.15 8.43 -2.45
N ALA A 166 -16.89 7.97 -2.42
CA ALA A 166 -16.00 8.06 -3.56
C ALA A 166 -16.54 7.30 -4.80
N ALA A 167 -17.16 6.13 -4.56
CA ALA A 167 -17.76 5.34 -5.64
C ALA A 167 -18.90 6.06 -6.35
N ILE A 168 -19.68 6.87 -5.66
CA ILE A 168 -20.81 7.60 -6.25
C ILE A 168 -20.35 8.93 -6.82
N THR A 169 -19.48 9.66 -6.13
CA THR A 169 -19.01 10.99 -6.53
C THR A 169 -18.08 10.92 -7.74
N HIS A 170 -17.25 9.87 -7.84
CA HIS A 170 -16.35 9.62 -8.97
C HIS A 170 -16.67 8.27 -9.60
N ASN A 171 -17.95 8.07 -9.99
CA ASN A 171 -18.36 6.82 -10.65
C ASN A 171 -17.84 6.71 -12.10
N GLU A 172 -17.38 7.80 -12.66
CA GLU A 172 -16.62 7.87 -13.92
C GLU A 172 -15.21 7.26 -13.78
N TYR A 173 -14.62 7.31 -12.58
CA TYR A 173 -13.23 6.94 -12.35
C TYR A 173 -13.06 5.50 -11.82
N TRP A 174 -13.84 5.10 -10.80
CA TRP A 174 -13.67 3.81 -10.14
C TRP A 174 -14.35 2.66 -10.90
N ALA A 175 -13.65 1.52 -11.05
CA ALA A 175 -14.20 0.32 -11.68
C ALA A 175 -15.15 -0.44 -10.77
N ALA A 176 -14.83 -0.54 -9.49
CA ALA A 176 -15.69 -1.14 -8.46
C ALA A 176 -15.26 -0.68 -7.06
N ALA A 177 -16.16 -0.83 -6.10
CA ALA A 177 -15.93 -0.45 -4.70
C ALA A 177 -16.35 -1.54 -3.72
N ALA A 178 -15.66 -1.63 -2.56
CA ALA A 178 -15.99 -2.60 -1.52
C ALA A 178 -16.03 -1.92 -0.14
N SER A 179 -17.22 -1.82 0.45
CA SER A 179 -17.47 -1.14 1.72
C SER A 179 -17.60 -2.15 2.86
N ALA A 180 -16.63 -2.18 3.79
CA ALA A 180 -16.70 -3.01 4.99
C ALA A 180 -17.24 -2.20 6.17
N SER A 181 -18.33 -2.65 6.78
CA SER A 181 -19.01 -1.96 7.89
C SER A 181 -19.14 -0.45 7.65
N GLY A 182 -19.44 -0.06 6.41
CA GLY A 182 -19.61 1.34 6.00
C GLY A 182 -21.06 1.79 6.00
N LEU A 183 -21.29 2.99 5.50
CA LEU A 183 -22.59 3.64 5.47
C LEU A 183 -22.98 4.03 4.04
N PRO A 184 -24.27 4.13 3.73
CA PRO A 184 -24.75 4.63 2.44
C PRO A 184 -24.28 6.06 2.14
N TYR A 185 -24.25 6.41 0.87
CA TYR A 185 -24.06 7.79 0.43
C TYR A 185 -25.10 8.72 1.09
N GLY A 186 -24.66 9.89 1.52
CA GLY A 186 -25.55 10.91 2.08
C GLY A 186 -25.95 10.70 3.54
N GLU A 187 -25.50 9.64 4.20
CA GLU A 187 -25.76 9.45 5.65
C GLU A 187 -25.02 10.47 6.51
N ASP A 188 -25.55 10.68 7.71
CA ASP A 188 -24.96 11.55 8.71
C ASP A 188 -24.39 10.78 9.91
N SER A 189 -23.84 11.50 10.89
CA SER A 189 -23.21 10.87 12.07
C SER A 189 -24.19 10.15 12.99
N SER A 190 -25.51 10.34 12.86
CA SER A 190 -26.53 9.64 13.65
C SER A 190 -26.75 8.19 13.20
N SER A 191 -26.24 7.83 12.03
CA SER A 191 -26.24 6.46 11.52
C SER A 191 -25.17 5.56 12.12
N VAL A 192 -24.30 6.10 13.00
CA VAL A 192 -23.29 5.35 13.75
C VAL A 192 -23.69 5.27 15.23
N SER A 193 -23.68 4.06 15.79
CA SER A 193 -23.91 3.86 17.21
C SER A 193 -22.62 4.11 18.01
N LEU A 194 -22.52 5.24 18.67
CA LEU A 194 -21.35 5.62 19.47
C LEU A 194 -21.47 5.23 20.96
N THR A 195 -22.52 4.50 21.34
CA THR A 195 -22.80 4.16 22.74
C THR A 195 -21.86 3.11 23.32
N GLY A 196 -21.16 2.35 22.47
CA GLY A 196 -20.35 1.21 22.89
C GLY A 196 -21.18 0.09 23.54
N GLN A 197 -22.47 0.00 23.25
CA GLN A 197 -23.40 -1.00 23.76
C GLN A 197 -23.92 -1.89 22.66
N CYS A 198 -24.22 -3.15 22.99
CA CYS A 198 -24.91 -4.09 22.12
C CYS A 198 -26.29 -4.43 22.71
N PRO A 199 -27.36 -4.40 21.90
CA PRO A 199 -27.40 -3.90 20.52
C PRO A 199 -27.12 -2.41 20.43
N GLY A 200 -26.50 -1.98 19.31
CA GLY A 200 -26.28 -0.57 19.03
C GLY A 200 -27.58 0.17 18.74
N ASN A 201 -27.52 1.49 18.76
CA ASN A 201 -28.65 2.35 18.40
C ASN A 201 -28.19 3.40 17.38
N ALA A 202 -28.84 3.41 16.22
CA ALA A 202 -28.53 4.35 15.13
C ALA A 202 -29.81 4.72 14.36
N THR A 203 -29.81 5.90 13.77
CA THR A 203 -30.90 6.39 12.93
C THR A 203 -30.41 6.55 11.50
N PHE A 204 -31.11 5.96 10.55
CA PHE A 204 -30.75 5.96 9.13
C PHE A 204 -31.71 6.80 8.31
N HIS A 205 -31.22 7.42 7.27
CA HIS A 205 -32.06 7.96 6.20
C HIS A 205 -32.86 6.82 5.54
N SER A 206 -33.98 7.17 4.93
CA SER A 206 -34.72 6.18 4.13
C SER A 206 -33.95 5.83 2.87
N VAL A 207 -34.12 4.60 2.37
CA VAL A 207 -33.52 4.18 1.10
C VAL A 207 -33.86 5.15 -0.03
N SER A 208 -35.10 5.64 -0.08
CA SER A 208 -35.52 6.63 -1.11
C SER A 208 -34.75 7.95 -1.01
N ARG A 209 -34.37 8.39 0.20
CA ARG A 209 -33.53 9.58 0.37
C ARG A 209 -32.11 9.30 -0.12
N VAL A 210 -31.51 8.16 0.24
CA VAL A 210 -30.18 7.75 -0.23
C VAL A 210 -30.16 7.68 -1.77
N VAL A 211 -31.17 7.07 -2.38
CA VAL A 211 -31.32 7.00 -3.84
C VAL A 211 -31.36 8.39 -4.48
N SER A 212 -32.15 9.30 -3.90
CA SER A 212 -32.24 10.67 -4.42
C SER A 212 -30.91 11.41 -4.32
N ASP A 213 -30.18 11.21 -3.21
CA ASP A 213 -28.88 11.84 -2.99
C ASP A 213 -27.81 11.25 -3.94
N MET A 214 -27.82 9.92 -4.18
CA MET A 214 -26.95 9.27 -5.16
C MET A 214 -27.23 9.77 -6.59
N GLN A 215 -28.50 9.79 -7.00
CA GLN A 215 -28.89 10.24 -8.35
C GLN A 215 -28.57 11.72 -8.62
N ALA A 216 -28.51 12.53 -7.58
CA ALA A 216 -28.12 13.94 -7.70
C ALA A 216 -26.61 14.13 -7.87
N GLU A 217 -25.81 13.14 -7.49
CA GLU A 217 -24.35 13.19 -7.52
C GLU A 217 -23.75 12.48 -8.73
N LEU A 218 -24.36 11.36 -9.17
CA LEU A 218 -23.86 10.58 -10.30
C LEU A 218 -23.72 11.44 -11.56
N ASN A 219 -22.53 11.42 -12.15
CA ASN A 219 -22.17 12.18 -13.34
C ASN A 219 -21.95 11.30 -14.58
N ASP A 220 -21.84 9.98 -14.42
CA ASP A 220 -21.57 9.00 -15.47
C ASP A 220 -22.66 7.90 -15.47
N PRO A 221 -23.04 7.33 -16.64
CA PRO A 221 -24.01 6.24 -16.71
C PRO A 221 -23.49 4.89 -16.19
N TYR A 222 -22.20 4.77 -15.87
CA TYR A 222 -21.59 3.53 -15.43
C TYR A 222 -22.20 3.05 -14.11
N PRO A 223 -22.80 1.83 -14.10
CA PRO A 223 -23.40 1.27 -12.89
C PRO A 223 -22.32 0.70 -11.98
N ILE A 224 -21.62 1.57 -11.27
CA ILE A 224 -20.47 1.15 -10.43
C ILE A 224 -20.84 0.01 -9.48
N PRO A 225 -20.19 -1.16 -9.60
CA PRO A 225 -20.46 -2.31 -8.74
C PRO A 225 -19.98 -2.05 -7.30
N MET A 226 -20.80 -2.49 -6.32
CA MET A 226 -20.50 -2.33 -4.90
C MET A 226 -20.53 -3.66 -4.16
N MET A 227 -19.44 -4.05 -3.50
CA MET A 227 -19.46 -5.11 -2.49
C MET A 227 -19.68 -4.52 -1.10
N VAL A 228 -20.55 -5.15 -0.31
CA VAL A 228 -20.83 -4.75 1.08
C VAL A 228 -20.47 -5.90 2.01
N LEU A 229 -19.49 -5.68 2.89
CA LEU A 229 -19.04 -6.69 3.84
C LEU A 229 -19.47 -6.28 5.26
N GLN A 230 -20.18 -7.16 5.97
CA GLN A 230 -20.79 -6.80 7.24
C GLN A 230 -20.84 -7.96 8.22
N ASN A 231 -20.32 -7.75 9.43
CA ASN A 231 -20.67 -8.60 10.56
C ASN A 231 -22.08 -8.27 11.02
N LYS A 232 -22.98 -9.26 11.03
CA LYS A 232 -24.37 -9.07 11.46
C LYS A 232 -24.49 -8.67 12.94
N ASN A 233 -23.46 -8.98 13.74
CA ASN A 233 -23.39 -8.65 15.17
C ASN A 233 -22.70 -7.30 15.45
N ASP A 234 -22.37 -6.53 14.40
CA ASP A 234 -21.77 -5.19 14.57
C ASP A 234 -22.75 -4.24 15.27
N CYS A 235 -22.34 -3.72 16.44
CA CYS A 235 -23.14 -2.80 17.25
C CYS A 235 -22.71 -1.33 17.05
N THR A 236 -21.70 -1.05 16.24
CA THR A 236 -21.22 0.29 15.92
C THR A 236 -21.82 0.77 14.58
N VAL A 237 -21.60 0.01 13.51
CA VAL A 237 -22.29 0.20 12.23
C VAL A 237 -23.23 -0.98 12.04
N LEU A 238 -24.50 -0.73 12.27
CA LEU A 238 -25.50 -1.80 12.29
C LEU A 238 -25.70 -2.40 10.89
N LYS A 239 -26.00 -3.69 10.82
CA LYS A 239 -26.32 -4.39 9.55
C LYS A 239 -27.31 -3.63 8.66
N LYS A 240 -28.19 -2.83 9.26
CA LYS A 240 -29.13 -1.97 8.51
C LYS A 240 -28.44 -1.01 7.54
N ALA A 241 -27.24 -0.53 7.86
CA ALA A 241 -26.43 0.28 6.94
C ALA A 241 -26.08 -0.51 5.66
N ALA A 242 -25.59 -1.72 5.82
CA ALA A 242 -25.28 -2.63 4.71
C ALA A 242 -26.50 -2.95 3.85
N ASP A 243 -27.64 -3.23 4.50
CA ASP A 243 -28.90 -3.44 3.78
C ASP A 243 -29.33 -2.20 2.98
N ASN A 244 -29.15 -0.99 3.55
CA ASN A 244 -29.49 0.25 2.86
C ASN A 244 -28.55 0.55 1.68
N ILE A 245 -27.24 0.23 1.77
CA ILE A 245 -26.31 0.33 0.63
C ILE A 245 -26.82 -0.57 -0.50
N ARG A 246 -27.06 -1.85 -0.22
CA ARG A 246 -27.58 -2.81 -1.19
C ARG A 246 -28.88 -2.33 -1.83
N ASP A 247 -29.86 -1.96 -1.00
CA ASP A 247 -31.19 -1.59 -1.47
C ASP A 247 -31.15 -0.30 -2.31
N ALA A 248 -30.29 0.66 -1.95
CA ALA A 248 -30.12 1.88 -2.72
C ALA A 248 -29.42 1.62 -4.07
N HIS A 249 -28.36 0.81 -4.10
CA HIS A 249 -27.66 0.43 -5.33
C HIS A 249 -28.61 -0.30 -6.32
N LEU A 250 -29.42 -1.24 -5.82
CA LEU A 250 -30.40 -1.91 -6.67
C LEU A 250 -31.43 -0.97 -7.25
N LYS A 251 -31.86 0.03 -6.48
CA LYS A 251 -32.84 1.02 -6.98
C LYS A 251 -32.24 2.02 -7.98
N VAL A 252 -30.96 2.27 -7.90
CA VAL A 252 -30.27 3.20 -8.82
C VAL A 252 -29.83 2.48 -10.10
N PHE A 253 -29.27 1.28 -9.98
CA PHE A 253 -28.58 0.59 -11.07
C PHE A 253 -29.28 -0.70 -11.56
N GLY A 254 -30.27 -1.20 -10.83
CA GLY A 254 -31.08 -2.37 -11.26
C GLY A 254 -32.05 -2.00 -12.37
N GLU A 255 -32.37 -2.96 -13.23
CA GLU A 255 -33.42 -2.80 -14.24
C GLU A 255 -34.81 -2.77 -13.61
N ALA A 256 -35.76 -2.27 -14.35
CA ALA A 256 -37.16 -2.21 -13.89
C ALA A 256 -37.70 -3.63 -13.56
N GLY A 257 -38.15 -3.80 -12.32
CA GLY A 257 -38.61 -5.11 -11.79
C GLY A 257 -37.52 -5.92 -11.08
N PHE A 258 -36.24 -5.53 -11.18
CA PHE A 258 -35.09 -6.14 -10.52
C PHE A 258 -34.41 -5.18 -9.51
N ASP A 259 -35.09 -4.12 -9.13
CA ASP A 259 -34.66 -3.06 -8.23
C ASP A 259 -34.83 -3.40 -6.74
N THR A 260 -35.02 -4.69 -6.43
CA THR A 260 -35.18 -5.22 -5.07
C THR A 260 -34.33 -6.46 -4.85
N PRO A 261 -33.92 -6.76 -3.60
CA PRO A 261 -33.11 -7.94 -3.32
C PRO A 261 -33.70 -9.26 -3.82
N SER A 262 -35.03 -9.42 -3.73
CA SER A 262 -35.70 -10.64 -4.18
C SER A 262 -35.79 -10.76 -5.70
N GLY A 263 -35.80 -9.64 -6.43
CA GLY A 263 -35.83 -9.65 -7.90
C GLY A 263 -34.42 -9.80 -8.49
N ALA A 264 -33.43 -9.19 -7.86
CA ALA A 264 -32.06 -9.12 -8.34
C ALA A 264 -31.16 -10.30 -7.89
N ASP A 265 -31.63 -11.19 -6.98
CA ASP A 265 -30.83 -12.28 -6.41
C ASP A 265 -30.45 -13.29 -7.51
N ALA A 266 -29.17 -13.28 -7.86
CA ALA A 266 -28.57 -14.17 -8.85
C ALA A 266 -27.84 -15.37 -8.19
N GLY A 267 -27.92 -15.51 -6.88
CA GLY A 267 -27.40 -16.64 -6.14
C GLY A 267 -26.67 -16.28 -4.85
N THR A 268 -26.78 -17.19 -3.89
CA THR A 268 -26.12 -17.09 -2.58
C THR A 268 -25.24 -18.31 -2.35
N VAL A 269 -24.00 -18.07 -1.93
CA VAL A 269 -23.04 -19.12 -1.58
C VAL A 269 -22.57 -19.00 -0.15
N ASN A 270 -22.10 -20.12 0.42
CA ASN A 270 -21.44 -20.15 1.71
C ASN A 270 -19.99 -19.69 1.56
N CYS A 271 -19.59 -18.62 2.26
CA CYS A 271 -18.24 -18.11 2.27
C CYS A 271 -17.43 -18.47 3.52
N SER A 272 -17.96 -19.29 4.43
CA SER A 272 -17.26 -19.76 5.64
C SER A 272 -15.94 -20.47 5.36
N PRO A 273 -15.77 -21.27 4.26
CA PRO A 273 -14.55 -22.01 4.00
C PRO A 273 -13.34 -21.17 3.57
N TYR A 274 -13.47 -19.86 3.36
CA TYR A 274 -12.34 -19.05 2.87
C TYR A 274 -11.14 -19.03 3.80
N TYR A 275 -11.34 -19.11 5.11
CA TYR A 275 -10.25 -19.33 6.05
C TYR A 275 -10.74 -19.68 7.47
N GLN A 276 -10.14 -20.71 8.06
CA GLN A 276 -10.29 -21.20 9.48
C GLN A 276 -11.67 -20.91 10.06
N ASN A 277 -12.58 -21.16 9.32
CA ASN A 277 -13.92 -21.14 9.47
C ASN A 277 -14.49 -20.71 10.70
N ASP A 278 -15.33 -20.40 11.09
CA ASP A 278 -16.07 -20.59 12.25
C ASP A 278 -17.20 -19.63 12.34
N TYR A 279 -17.29 -18.67 11.40
CA TYR A 279 -18.42 -17.75 11.37
C TYR A 279 -19.28 -18.08 10.14
N ASN A 280 -20.56 -18.38 10.36
CA ASN A 280 -21.48 -18.50 9.26
C ASN A 280 -21.36 -17.28 8.36
N CYS A 281 -21.03 -17.53 7.11
CA CYS A 281 -20.83 -16.48 6.12
C CYS A 281 -21.68 -16.78 4.90
N THR A 282 -22.43 -15.80 4.45
CA THR A 282 -23.21 -15.85 3.20
C THR A 282 -22.74 -14.74 2.28
N HIS A 283 -22.50 -15.11 1.02
CA HIS A 283 -22.16 -14.20 -0.05
C HIS A 283 -23.28 -14.27 -1.10
N THR A 284 -23.99 -13.18 -1.28
CA THR A 284 -25.11 -13.07 -2.24
C THR A 284 -24.74 -12.07 -3.32
N ARG A 285 -24.97 -12.45 -4.57
CA ARG A 285 -24.80 -11.61 -5.75
C ARG A 285 -26.14 -11.10 -6.22
N TYR A 286 -26.21 -9.83 -6.53
CA TYR A 286 -27.37 -9.16 -7.08
C TYR A 286 -27.01 -8.55 -8.43
N THR A 287 -27.73 -8.93 -9.48
CA THR A 287 -27.47 -8.47 -10.86
C THR A 287 -28.57 -7.52 -11.33
N GLN A 288 -28.35 -6.82 -12.42
CA GLN A 288 -29.33 -5.87 -12.95
C GLN A 288 -30.65 -6.52 -13.36
N ASP A 289 -30.60 -7.77 -13.81
CA ASP A 289 -31.72 -8.53 -14.39
C ASP A 289 -32.02 -9.82 -13.63
N GLY A 290 -31.41 -10.05 -12.47
CA GLY A 290 -31.60 -11.25 -11.64
C GLY A 290 -31.01 -12.51 -12.25
N THR A 291 -30.21 -12.45 -13.31
CA THR A 291 -29.63 -13.65 -13.95
C THR A 291 -28.22 -13.94 -13.43
N THR A 292 -27.86 -15.22 -13.38
CA THR A 292 -26.57 -15.67 -12.85
C THR A 292 -25.39 -15.40 -13.79
N GLY A 293 -25.63 -15.06 -15.05
CA GLY A 293 -24.58 -14.86 -16.07
C GLY A 293 -24.17 -13.42 -16.26
N THR A 294 -24.87 -12.46 -15.66
CA THR A 294 -24.57 -11.03 -15.78
C THR A 294 -23.67 -10.53 -14.66
N ARG A 295 -23.09 -9.34 -14.85
CA ARG A 295 -22.28 -8.68 -13.80
C ARG A 295 -23.18 -8.29 -12.63
N SER A 296 -22.68 -8.46 -11.43
CA SER A 296 -23.39 -7.97 -10.25
C SER A 296 -23.30 -6.44 -10.17
N VAL A 297 -24.39 -5.79 -9.77
CA VAL A 297 -24.43 -4.38 -9.40
C VAL A 297 -24.14 -4.18 -7.93
N VAL A 298 -24.48 -5.16 -7.10
CA VAL A 298 -24.11 -5.20 -5.70
C VAL A 298 -23.92 -6.63 -5.23
N GLU A 299 -22.95 -6.85 -4.34
CA GLU A 299 -22.75 -8.12 -3.66
C GLU A 299 -22.73 -7.89 -2.14
N THR A 300 -23.28 -8.81 -1.37
CA THR A 300 -23.23 -8.74 0.09
C THR A 300 -22.52 -9.94 0.68
N VAL A 301 -21.60 -9.68 1.60
CA VAL A 301 -20.90 -10.68 2.40
C VAL A 301 -21.26 -10.48 3.85
N TYR A 302 -22.16 -11.30 4.36
CA TYR A 302 -22.67 -11.21 5.73
C TYR A 302 -22.16 -12.36 6.58
N LEU A 303 -21.55 -12.05 7.72
CA LEU A 303 -21.05 -13.08 8.64
C LEU A 303 -21.63 -12.94 10.05
N ASP A 304 -21.66 -14.05 10.79
CA ASP A 304 -22.01 -14.11 12.21
C ASP A 304 -20.72 -14.12 13.05
N GLY A 305 -19.95 -13.02 12.99
CA GLY A 305 -18.71 -12.91 13.70
C GLY A 305 -18.88 -12.58 15.19
N PRO A 306 -17.82 -12.75 16.01
CA PRO A 306 -17.86 -12.45 17.44
C PRO A 306 -18.03 -10.96 17.72
N LEU A 307 -18.49 -10.63 18.94
CA LEU A 307 -18.60 -9.26 19.42
C LEU A 307 -17.25 -8.66 19.86
N SER A 308 -16.25 -9.49 20.12
CA SER A 308 -14.92 -9.07 20.54
C SER A 308 -13.84 -9.81 19.77
N THR A 309 -12.75 -9.12 19.47
CA THR A 309 -11.58 -9.70 18.83
C THR A 309 -10.52 -10.13 19.86
N PRO A 310 -9.53 -10.93 19.47
CA PRO A 310 -8.39 -11.26 20.31
C PRO A 310 -7.53 -10.05 20.71
N ASN A 311 -7.67 -8.92 20.00
CA ASN A 311 -7.03 -7.67 20.38
C ASN A 311 -7.80 -7.01 21.52
N THR A 312 -7.32 -7.23 22.74
CA THR A 312 -7.99 -6.85 23.99
C THR A 312 -7.98 -5.35 24.31
N GLN A 313 -7.45 -4.49 23.44
CA GLN A 313 -7.35 -3.06 23.74
C GLN A 313 -8.66 -2.29 23.53
N ASP A 314 -9.57 -2.84 22.72
CA ASP A 314 -10.90 -2.28 22.49
C ASP A 314 -11.94 -3.40 22.46
N THR A 315 -13.07 -3.16 23.07
CA THR A 315 -14.28 -3.95 22.86
C THR A 315 -14.84 -3.53 21.49
N ASP A 316 -14.49 -4.26 20.45
CA ASP A 316 -14.84 -3.89 19.07
C ASP A 316 -16.35 -3.98 18.80
N HIS A 317 -17.09 -4.59 19.69
CA HIS A 317 -18.55 -4.75 19.61
C HIS A 317 -19.02 -5.33 18.25
N GLY A 318 -18.21 -6.23 17.66
CA GLY A 318 -18.46 -6.82 16.35
C GLY A 318 -18.03 -5.96 15.17
N HIS A 319 -17.41 -4.80 15.41
CA HIS A 319 -17.00 -3.84 14.40
C HIS A 319 -15.52 -3.98 14.08
N TYR A 320 -15.17 -4.68 12.97
CA TYR A 320 -13.79 -4.95 12.59
C TYR A 320 -13.67 -5.41 11.13
N TRP A 321 -12.44 -5.31 10.61
CA TRP A 321 -12.01 -5.92 9.35
C TRP A 321 -11.64 -7.40 9.56
N VAL A 322 -12.01 -8.27 8.63
CA VAL A 322 -11.62 -9.69 8.69
C VAL A 322 -10.42 -9.92 7.75
N SER A 323 -9.25 -10.00 8.34
CA SER A 323 -7.97 -9.99 7.61
C SER A 323 -7.62 -11.32 6.93
N GLY A 324 -8.24 -12.42 7.36
CA GLY A 324 -7.84 -13.76 6.90
C GLY A 324 -6.47 -14.19 7.43
N LYS A 325 -5.95 -15.30 6.87
CA LYS A 325 -4.70 -15.92 7.33
C LYS A 325 -3.45 -15.04 7.19
N ASP A 326 -3.46 -14.16 6.21
CA ASP A 326 -2.31 -13.34 5.80
C ASP A 326 -2.26 -11.96 6.50
N GLY A 327 -3.30 -11.63 7.29
CA GLY A 327 -3.32 -10.44 8.12
C GLY A 327 -3.04 -10.73 9.60
N ASN A 328 -3.25 -9.73 10.44
CA ASN A 328 -2.99 -9.80 11.86
C ASN A 328 -4.26 -9.55 12.70
N ASN A 329 -4.21 -9.95 13.97
CA ASN A 329 -5.13 -9.43 14.97
C ASN A 329 -4.65 -8.06 15.39
N GLY A 330 -5.13 -7.04 14.69
CA GLY A 330 -4.74 -5.67 14.87
C GLY A 330 -5.85 -4.82 15.49
N LYS A 331 -5.68 -3.53 15.40
CA LYS A 331 -6.67 -2.56 15.85
C LYS A 331 -7.90 -2.59 14.94
N TRP A 332 -9.04 -3.07 15.47
CA TRP A 332 -10.24 -3.39 14.67
C TRP A 332 -9.95 -4.27 13.45
N ALA A 333 -9.10 -5.27 13.64
CA ALA A 333 -8.85 -6.30 12.66
C ALA A 333 -8.79 -7.66 13.33
N ILE A 334 -9.37 -8.68 12.71
CA ILE A 334 -9.40 -10.05 13.18
C ILE A 334 -8.87 -10.99 12.11
N ARG A 335 -8.03 -11.93 12.53
CA ARG A 335 -7.40 -12.92 11.65
C ARG A 335 -8.29 -14.10 11.29
N VAL A 336 -9.30 -14.38 12.11
CA VAL A 336 -10.19 -15.54 11.99
C VAL A 336 -11.48 -15.12 11.29
N GLY A 337 -11.92 -15.93 10.34
CA GLY A 337 -13.13 -15.69 9.56
C GLY A 337 -12.87 -15.68 8.05
N PRO A 338 -13.84 -15.34 7.23
CA PRO A 338 -13.68 -15.23 5.79
C PRO A 338 -12.72 -14.10 5.43
N SER A 339 -11.70 -14.40 4.61
CA SER A 339 -10.70 -13.41 4.20
C SER A 339 -11.32 -12.31 3.33
N TYR A 340 -11.49 -11.11 3.90
CA TYR A 340 -11.95 -9.95 3.14
C TYR A 340 -11.02 -9.60 1.97
N PRO A 341 -9.68 -9.61 2.11
CA PRO A 341 -8.79 -9.35 0.98
C PRO A 341 -9.02 -10.26 -0.22
N ASP A 342 -9.19 -11.57 0.01
CA ASP A 342 -9.40 -12.52 -1.09
C ASP A 342 -10.80 -12.39 -1.70
N ILE A 343 -11.82 -12.19 -0.88
CA ILE A 343 -13.21 -12.01 -1.33
C ILE A 343 -13.34 -10.71 -2.14
N ILE A 344 -12.79 -9.62 -1.62
CA ILE A 344 -12.80 -8.32 -2.29
C ILE A 344 -12.04 -8.38 -3.61
N TRP A 345 -10.86 -9.02 -3.63
CA TRP A 345 -10.11 -9.15 -4.87
C TRP A 345 -10.86 -9.98 -5.92
N ASN A 346 -11.47 -11.10 -5.54
CA ASN A 346 -12.28 -11.89 -6.47
C ASN A 346 -13.44 -11.08 -7.07
N PHE A 347 -14.05 -10.23 -6.25
CA PHE A 347 -15.06 -9.31 -6.73
C PHE A 347 -14.46 -8.25 -7.68
N PHE A 348 -13.37 -7.62 -7.33
CA PHE A 348 -12.70 -6.61 -8.16
C PHE A 348 -12.25 -7.20 -9.50
N ALA A 349 -11.64 -8.38 -9.49
CA ALA A 349 -11.19 -9.06 -10.71
C ALA A 349 -12.32 -9.45 -11.67
N ALA A 350 -13.56 -9.52 -11.18
CA ALA A 350 -14.75 -9.77 -11.99
C ALA A 350 -15.45 -8.49 -12.48
N HIS A 351 -14.93 -7.31 -12.07
CA HIS A 351 -15.59 -6.03 -12.31
C HIS A 351 -14.62 -4.98 -12.83
N ASP A 352 -13.86 -5.34 -13.86
CA ASP A 352 -13.11 -4.35 -14.64
C ASP A 352 -14.11 -3.36 -15.25
N ARG A 353 -13.71 -2.12 -15.40
CA ARG A 353 -14.53 -1.13 -16.10
C ARG A 353 -14.52 -1.46 -17.60
N ASP A 354 -15.57 -2.10 -18.09
CA ASP A 354 -15.72 -2.40 -19.52
C ASP A 354 -16.14 -1.13 -20.26
N GLY A 355 -15.38 -0.73 -21.22
CA GLY A 355 -15.71 0.38 -22.08
C GLY A 355 -14.59 1.40 -22.24
N PRO A 356 -14.72 2.32 -23.17
CA PRO A 356 -13.80 3.41 -23.32
C PRO A 356 -13.70 4.23 -22.01
N ASP A 357 -12.60 4.91 -21.83
CA ASP A 357 -12.42 5.92 -20.78
C ASP A 357 -13.69 6.81 -20.77
N PRO A 358 -14.41 6.94 -19.64
CA PRO A 358 -15.69 7.63 -19.62
C PRO A 358 -15.65 9.09 -20.09
N GLU A 359 -14.47 9.65 -20.14
CA GLU A 359 -14.27 11.03 -20.61
C GLU A 359 -13.84 11.11 -22.08
N GLY A 360 -13.61 9.96 -22.76
CA GLY A 360 -13.09 9.97 -24.14
C GLY A 360 -11.71 10.62 -24.28
N TYR A 361 -10.90 10.57 -23.22
CA TYR A 361 -9.55 11.13 -23.24
C TYR A 361 -8.51 10.07 -23.57
N PRO A 362 -7.47 10.42 -24.34
CA PRO A 362 -6.35 9.52 -24.60
C PRO A 362 -5.63 9.08 -23.33
N VAL A 363 -5.24 7.81 -23.24
CA VAL A 363 -4.42 7.25 -22.17
C VAL A 363 -2.96 7.22 -22.63
N ILE A 364 -2.10 8.02 -21.97
CA ILE A 364 -0.66 8.06 -22.25
C ILE A 364 0.08 7.13 -21.28
N THR A 365 0.86 6.19 -21.82
CA THR A 365 1.74 5.29 -21.07
C THR A 365 3.20 5.64 -21.33
N LEU A 366 3.94 6.04 -20.28
CA LEU A 366 5.37 6.32 -20.37
C LEU A 366 6.17 5.04 -20.58
N ILE A 367 7.16 5.07 -21.50
CA ILE A 367 8.09 3.97 -21.73
C ILE A 367 9.33 4.19 -20.85
N GLY A 368 9.69 3.22 -20.00
CA GLY A 368 10.83 3.31 -19.08
C GLY A 368 10.51 4.02 -17.76
N ASP A 369 11.56 4.38 -17.02
CA ASP A 369 11.46 4.82 -15.62
C ASP A 369 10.85 6.23 -15.47
N ASN A 370 10.10 6.42 -14.40
CA ASN A 370 9.63 7.71 -13.92
C ASN A 370 9.63 7.72 -12.37
N PRO A 371 10.51 8.50 -11.69
CA PRO A 371 11.52 9.38 -12.27
C PRO A 371 12.65 8.64 -13.02
N MET A 372 13.21 9.29 -14.04
CA MET A 372 14.36 8.80 -14.79
C MET A 372 15.63 9.48 -14.27
N SER A 373 16.63 8.70 -13.83
CA SER A 373 17.91 9.22 -13.33
C SER A 373 18.95 9.34 -14.46
N VAL A 374 19.61 10.51 -14.56
CA VAL A 374 20.63 10.82 -15.57
C VAL A 374 21.86 11.42 -14.88
N ALA A 375 23.06 10.89 -15.12
CA ALA A 375 24.28 11.47 -14.58
C ALA A 375 24.62 12.80 -15.30
N ILE A 376 25.06 13.81 -14.53
CA ILE A 376 25.44 15.12 -15.07
C ILE A 376 26.47 14.97 -16.22
N GLY A 377 26.25 15.70 -17.30
CA GLY A 377 27.10 15.66 -18.50
C GLY A 377 26.83 14.46 -19.42
N THR A 378 25.90 13.57 -19.08
CA THR A 378 25.45 12.49 -19.96
C THR A 378 24.33 13.01 -20.87
N ALA A 379 24.30 12.59 -22.12
CA ALA A 379 23.21 12.97 -23.02
C ALA A 379 21.90 12.33 -22.57
N PHE A 380 20.86 13.15 -22.40
CA PHE A 380 19.51 12.66 -22.16
C PHE A 380 18.97 12.01 -23.46
N THR A 381 18.41 10.84 -23.32
CA THR A 381 17.70 10.16 -24.41
C THR A 381 16.32 9.80 -23.87
N ASP A 382 15.29 10.44 -24.41
CA ASP A 382 13.92 10.16 -24.02
C ASP A 382 13.49 8.76 -24.49
N PRO A 383 13.03 7.88 -23.59
CA PRO A 383 12.46 6.59 -23.98
C PRO A 383 11.10 6.71 -24.70
N GLY A 384 10.44 7.87 -24.58
CA GLY A 384 9.14 8.14 -25.20
C GLY A 384 7.95 7.66 -24.38
N ALA A 385 6.79 7.73 -25.02
CA ALA A 385 5.51 7.25 -24.51
C ALA A 385 4.66 6.68 -25.65
N THR A 386 3.64 5.90 -25.31
CA THR A 386 2.55 5.50 -26.23
C THR A 386 1.26 6.14 -25.76
N ALA A 387 0.34 6.38 -26.68
CA ALA A 387 -1.01 6.80 -26.36
C ALA A 387 -2.01 5.89 -27.08
N GLU A 388 -3.04 5.52 -26.37
CA GLU A 388 -4.18 4.78 -26.89
C GLU A 388 -5.46 5.48 -26.46
N ASP A 389 -6.40 5.51 -27.36
CA ASP A 389 -7.76 5.97 -27.15
C ASP A 389 -8.72 4.83 -27.50
N ALA A 390 -9.82 4.75 -26.76
CA ALA A 390 -10.75 3.63 -26.94
C ALA A 390 -11.52 3.72 -28.25
N GLU A 391 -11.73 4.91 -28.78
CA GLU A 391 -12.50 5.20 -29.99
C GLU A 391 -11.59 5.33 -31.21
N ASP A 392 -10.43 5.97 -31.03
CA ASP A 392 -9.47 6.26 -32.11
C ASP A 392 -8.32 5.26 -32.19
N GLY A 393 -8.16 4.39 -31.18
CA GLY A 393 -7.04 3.44 -31.12
C GLY A 393 -5.71 4.13 -30.77
N SER A 394 -4.60 3.68 -31.38
CA SER A 394 -3.27 4.25 -31.12
C SER A 394 -3.15 5.67 -31.65
N LEU A 395 -2.77 6.60 -30.78
CA LEU A 395 -2.58 8.00 -31.07
C LEU A 395 -1.11 8.40 -31.11
N THR A 396 -0.83 9.54 -31.76
CA THR A 396 0.51 10.13 -31.78
C THR A 396 0.76 10.91 -30.50
N VAL A 397 1.85 10.58 -29.80
CA VAL A 397 2.31 11.35 -28.64
C VAL A 397 3.24 12.46 -29.07
N SER A 398 2.98 13.67 -28.62
CA SER A 398 3.91 14.80 -28.69
C SER A 398 4.71 14.87 -27.38
N ALA A 399 6.04 14.97 -27.47
CA ALA A 399 6.90 15.07 -26.28
C ALA A 399 7.66 16.40 -26.31
N ASP A 400 7.63 17.11 -25.19
CA ASP A 400 8.46 18.30 -24.95
C ASP A 400 9.37 18.06 -23.74
N CYS A 401 10.63 17.80 -24.03
CA CYS A 401 11.69 17.60 -23.04
C CYS A 401 12.73 18.73 -23.12
N SER A 402 12.39 19.89 -23.69
CA SER A 402 13.31 21.01 -23.93
C SER A 402 13.88 21.60 -22.66
N ASP A 403 13.19 21.44 -21.53
CA ASP A 403 13.63 21.94 -20.22
C ASP A 403 14.68 21.03 -19.55
N VAL A 404 14.94 19.81 -20.07
CA VAL A 404 15.90 18.88 -19.49
C VAL A 404 17.33 19.33 -19.75
N ASP A 405 17.95 19.95 -18.74
CA ASP A 405 19.36 20.39 -18.77
C ASP A 405 20.26 19.39 -18.04
N THR A 406 20.93 18.53 -18.78
CA THR A 406 21.88 17.55 -18.22
C THR A 406 23.23 18.15 -17.80
N ALA A 407 23.47 19.45 -18.05
CA ALA A 407 24.67 20.13 -17.58
C ALA A 407 24.57 20.63 -16.13
N SER A 408 23.38 20.63 -15.55
CA SER A 408 23.09 21.10 -14.20
C SER A 408 22.37 20.02 -13.39
N VAL A 409 22.81 19.80 -12.15
CA VAL A 409 22.11 18.92 -11.20
C VAL A 409 20.74 19.51 -10.86
N GLY A 410 19.69 18.72 -10.92
CA GLY A 410 18.34 19.16 -10.63
C GLY A 410 17.27 18.18 -11.11
N THR A 411 16.03 18.50 -10.83
CA THR A 411 14.87 17.76 -11.31
C THR A 411 14.21 18.55 -12.43
N TYR A 412 14.05 17.91 -13.57
CA TYR A 412 13.49 18.48 -14.80
C TYR A 412 12.23 17.74 -15.21
N ALA A 413 11.40 18.38 -16.00
CA ALA A 413 10.16 17.79 -16.52
C ALA A 413 10.27 17.53 -18.02
N CYS A 414 9.79 16.36 -18.44
CA CYS A 414 9.53 16.05 -19.84
C CYS A 414 8.03 15.78 -19.99
N THR A 415 7.33 16.60 -20.74
CA THR A 415 5.88 16.58 -20.88
C THR A 415 5.47 15.87 -22.15
N TYR A 416 4.50 14.98 -22.05
CA TYR A 416 3.93 14.24 -23.18
C TYR A 416 2.46 14.61 -23.31
N SER A 417 1.99 14.87 -24.53
CA SER A 417 0.57 15.10 -24.81
C SER A 417 0.09 14.25 -25.97
N ALA A 418 -1.16 13.85 -25.91
CA ALA A 418 -1.90 13.21 -26.98
C ALA A 418 -3.31 13.82 -27.06
N THR A 419 -3.80 13.99 -28.29
CA THR A 419 -5.14 14.54 -28.56
C THR A 419 -5.87 13.57 -29.47
N ASP A 420 -7.12 13.25 -29.14
CA ASP A 420 -8.02 12.41 -29.94
C ASP A 420 -8.70 13.19 -31.10
N SER A 421 -9.58 12.52 -31.84
CA SER A 421 -10.34 13.13 -32.93
C SER A 421 -11.41 14.11 -32.45
N ASP A 422 -11.86 13.98 -31.20
CA ASP A 422 -12.86 14.83 -30.56
C ASP A 422 -12.26 16.06 -29.86
N THR A 423 -10.94 16.21 -29.95
CA THR A 423 -10.14 17.29 -29.36
C THR A 423 -9.91 17.20 -27.85
N ASN A 424 -10.13 16.04 -27.23
CA ASN A 424 -9.74 15.82 -25.84
C ASN A 424 -8.22 15.62 -25.77
N GLU A 425 -7.55 16.31 -24.86
CA GLU A 425 -6.10 16.27 -24.71
C GLU A 425 -5.73 15.73 -23.33
N THR A 426 -4.89 14.71 -23.33
CA THR A 426 -4.23 14.21 -22.11
C THR A 426 -2.78 14.64 -22.07
N THR A 427 -2.30 15.00 -20.90
CA THR A 427 -0.90 15.37 -20.66
C THR A 427 -0.33 14.58 -19.47
N VAL A 428 0.85 13.97 -19.66
CA VAL A 428 1.60 13.24 -18.62
C VAL A 428 3.02 13.77 -18.52
N THR A 429 3.59 13.84 -17.33
CA THR A 429 4.94 14.34 -17.09
C THR A 429 5.86 13.23 -16.59
N ARG A 430 7.05 13.10 -17.24
CA ARG A 430 8.18 12.35 -16.71
C ARG A 430 9.06 13.28 -15.90
N SER A 431 9.40 12.90 -14.68
CA SER A 431 10.45 13.54 -13.90
C SER A 431 11.82 13.01 -14.32
N VAL A 432 12.76 13.90 -14.61
CA VAL A 432 14.14 13.56 -14.94
C VAL A 432 15.07 14.13 -13.87
N GLU A 433 15.69 13.24 -13.10
CA GLU A 433 16.65 13.60 -12.04
C GLU A 433 18.08 13.60 -12.61
N VAL A 434 18.67 14.79 -12.78
CA VAL A 434 20.08 14.92 -13.13
C VAL A 434 20.90 14.97 -11.85
N TYR A 435 21.75 13.96 -11.62
CA TYR A 435 22.57 13.83 -10.42
C TYR A 435 24.07 13.86 -10.75
N ASP A 436 24.88 14.33 -9.81
CA ASP A 436 26.35 14.25 -9.91
C ASP A 436 26.83 12.98 -9.18
N PRO A 437 27.32 11.96 -9.92
CA PRO A 437 27.85 10.74 -9.29
C PRO A 437 29.12 10.97 -8.43
N LYS A 438 29.68 12.19 -8.48
CA LYS A 438 30.82 12.58 -7.65
C LYS A 438 30.45 13.58 -6.55
N ALA A 439 29.17 13.98 -6.48
CA ALA A 439 28.73 14.85 -5.39
C ALA A 439 29.00 14.16 -4.05
N PRO A 440 29.57 14.85 -3.06
CA PRO A 440 29.66 14.29 -1.73
C PRO A 440 28.23 14.01 -1.26
N VAL A 441 27.97 12.78 -0.81
CA VAL A 441 26.72 12.43 -0.15
C VAL A 441 26.56 13.40 1.02
N GLU A 442 25.42 14.08 1.11
CA GLU A 442 25.16 14.95 2.25
C GLU A 442 25.35 14.14 3.53
N THR A 443 26.19 14.66 4.44
CA THR A 443 26.40 14.00 5.73
C THR A 443 25.06 13.93 6.43
N CYS A 444 24.65 12.73 6.84
CA CYS A 444 23.40 12.54 7.58
C CYS A 444 23.31 13.51 8.74
N GLN A 445 22.12 14.08 8.94
CA GLN A 445 21.88 14.91 10.11
C GLN A 445 22.11 14.09 11.38
N GLN A 446 22.82 14.68 12.33
CA GLN A 446 23.06 14.07 13.63
C GLN A 446 22.25 14.80 14.69
N ALA A 447 21.66 14.05 15.59
CA ALA A 447 20.99 14.59 16.77
C ALA A 447 21.54 13.94 18.04
N THR A 448 22.02 14.77 18.95
CA THR A 448 22.48 14.33 20.26
C THR A 448 21.46 14.70 21.33
N ALA A 449 20.91 13.73 22.01
CA ALA A 449 19.95 13.92 23.11
C ALA A 449 19.97 12.72 24.07
N SER A 450 19.27 12.84 25.19
CA SER A 450 19.00 11.69 26.04
C SER A 450 17.97 10.77 25.38
N PRO A 451 17.85 9.47 25.80
CA PRO A 451 16.81 8.57 25.32
C PRO A 451 15.40 9.18 25.43
N SER A 452 15.05 9.80 26.53
CA SER A 452 13.78 10.51 26.71
C SER A 452 13.66 11.74 25.81
N GLY A 453 14.78 12.43 25.53
CA GLY A 453 14.87 13.56 24.62
C GLY A 453 14.65 13.13 23.16
N HIS A 454 15.20 11.99 22.74
CA HIS A 454 14.94 11.41 21.42
C HIS A 454 13.48 11.00 21.25
N ILE A 455 12.86 10.36 22.27
CA ILE A 455 11.43 10.03 22.24
C ILE A 455 10.59 11.30 22.08
N SER A 456 10.88 12.35 22.88
CA SER A 456 10.13 13.61 22.82
C SER A 456 10.25 14.33 21.48
N ALA A 457 11.34 14.11 20.77
CA ALA A 457 11.61 14.69 19.45
C ALA A 457 11.19 13.79 18.27
N GLY A 458 10.52 12.64 18.54
CA GLY A 458 10.05 11.71 17.51
C GLY A 458 11.15 10.90 16.82
N ARG A 459 12.40 10.92 17.33
CA ARG A 459 13.54 10.17 16.78
C ARG A 459 13.68 8.77 17.36
N ALA A 460 12.92 8.47 18.39
CA ALA A 460 12.87 7.17 19.06
C ALA A 460 11.46 6.94 19.61
N TYR A 461 11.15 5.72 19.98
CA TYR A 461 9.90 5.36 20.63
C TYR A 461 10.13 4.56 21.92
N ALA A 462 9.18 4.62 22.83
CA ALA A 462 9.21 3.80 24.05
C ALA A 462 8.64 2.41 23.75
N GLY A 463 9.38 1.37 24.15
CA GLY A 463 9.00 -0.02 23.90
C GLY A 463 9.51 -0.99 24.97
N GLY A 464 9.46 -2.28 24.68
CA GLY A 464 9.82 -3.34 25.60
C GLY A 464 8.78 -3.53 26.72
N THR A 465 9.13 -4.32 27.72
CA THR A 465 8.22 -4.59 28.85
C THR A 465 7.89 -3.29 29.60
N SER A 466 6.61 -2.92 29.65
CA SER A 466 6.09 -1.72 30.30
C SER A 466 6.64 -0.40 29.71
N ASN A 467 7.07 -0.38 28.47
CA ASN A 467 7.64 0.80 27.77
C ASN A 467 8.85 1.41 28.50
N LEU A 468 9.67 0.59 29.16
CA LEU A 468 10.82 1.05 29.94
C LEU A 468 12.09 1.27 29.12
N ARG A 469 12.07 0.92 27.82
CA ARG A 469 13.21 1.08 26.90
C ARG A 469 12.88 2.09 25.81
N ALA A 470 13.91 2.75 25.30
CA ALA A 470 13.83 3.63 24.14
C ALA A 470 14.51 2.95 22.94
N TYR A 471 13.88 3.00 21.78
CA TYR A 471 14.37 2.41 20.54
C TYR A 471 14.44 3.48 19.46
N ALA A 472 15.54 3.56 18.74
CA ALA A 472 15.66 4.42 17.56
C ALA A 472 14.64 3.99 16.49
N ASN A 473 13.98 4.94 15.83
CA ASN A 473 12.85 4.62 14.95
C ASN A 473 13.23 4.15 13.53
N GLY A 474 14.53 4.19 13.18
CA GLY A 474 15.04 3.74 11.90
C GLY A 474 15.58 2.31 11.90
N ASP A 475 16.18 1.86 13.02
CA ASP A 475 16.82 0.54 13.13
C ASP A 475 16.33 -0.28 14.34
N ASP A 476 15.34 0.21 15.08
CA ASP A 476 14.82 -0.41 16.30
C ASP A 476 15.90 -0.69 17.37
N ALA A 477 17.05 -0.03 17.27
CA ALA A 477 18.14 -0.21 18.22
C ALA A 477 17.78 0.34 19.59
N ASP A 478 18.07 -0.41 20.64
CA ASP A 478 17.89 -0.02 22.02
C ASP A 478 18.91 1.05 22.42
N ILE A 479 18.43 2.26 22.68
CA ILE A 479 19.25 3.42 23.03
C ILE A 479 19.23 3.78 24.51
N GLY A 480 18.62 2.96 25.35
CA GLY A 480 18.64 3.15 26.80
C GLY A 480 17.28 3.08 27.45
N ALA A 481 17.19 3.54 28.70
CA ALA A 481 15.91 3.58 29.42
C ALA A 481 15.04 4.74 28.88
N SER A 482 13.77 4.50 28.65
CA SER A 482 12.84 5.49 28.06
C SER A 482 12.65 6.75 28.93
N PHE A 483 12.91 6.65 30.23
CA PHE A 483 12.84 7.76 31.19
C PHE A 483 14.21 8.41 31.46
N ASP A 484 15.29 7.92 30.83
CA ASP A 484 16.63 8.49 31.00
C ASP A 484 16.70 9.86 30.33
N SER A 485 16.93 10.90 31.15
CA SER A 485 17.03 12.29 30.73
C SER A 485 18.43 12.90 30.90
N TRP A 486 19.42 12.10 31.32
CA TRP A 486 20.79 12.59 31.65
C TRP A 486 21.91 11.90 30.88
N SER A 487 21.74 10.72 30.33
CA SER A 487 22.71 10.17 29.37
C SER A 487 22.60 10.86 28.00
N SER A 488 23.61 10.73 27.18
CA SER A 488 23.65 11.35 25.86
C SER A 488 23.86 10.27 24.80
N VAL A 489 22.98 10.21 23.82
CA VAL A 489 23.02 9.30 22.67
C VAL A 489 23.03 10.13 21.40
N VAL A 490 23.79 9.70 20.40
CA VAL A 490 23.77 10.29 19.06
C VAL A 490 22.94 9.38 18.15
N LEU A 491 22.01 9.97 17.43
CA LEU A 491 21.28 9.29 16.35
C LEU A 491 21.56 10.00 15.03
N TYR A 492 21.50 9.24 13.94
CA TYR A 492 21.77 9.68 12.57
C TYR A 492 20.49 9.56 11.75
N GLU A 493 20.11 10.61 11.03
CA GLU A 493 18.98 10.57 10.12
C GLU A 493 19.46 10.01 8.77
N GLY A 494 18.99 8.82 8.41
CA GLY A 494 19.29 8.19 7.13
C GLY A 494 18.31 8.64 6.04
N GLU A 495 17.04 8.32 6.22
CA GLU A 495 15.94 8.86 5.41
C GLU A 495 15.15 9.88 6.23
N PRO A 496 14.42 10.81 5.62
CA PRO A 496 13.67 11.82 6.34
C PRO A 496 12.78 11.23 7.43
N GLY A 497 13.08 11.57 8.69
CA GLY A 497 12.36 11.10 9.87
C GLY A 497 12.76 9.69 10.35
N GLN A 498 13.68 8.99 9.70
CA GLN A 498 14.21 7.70 10.13
C GLN A 498 15.58 7.89 10.80
N TRP A 499 15.65 7.60 12.09
CA TRP A 499 16.82 7.85 12.92
C TRP A 499 17.45 6.53 13.37
N PHE A 500 18.72 6.37 13.10
CA PHE A 500 19.51 5.16 13.31
C PHE A 500 20.51 5.35 14.45
N SER A 501 20.77 4.29 15.19
CA SER A 501 21.77 4.29 16.27
C SER A 501 23.20 4.33 15.76
N GLN A 502 23.43 3.93 14.51
CA GLN A 502 24.69 4.00 13.81
C GLN A 502 24.55 4.81 12.52
N GLU A 503 25.62 5.42 12.06
CA GLU A 503 25.61 6.16 10.80
C GLU A 503 25.35 5.19 9.65
N PRO A 504 24.23 5.36 8.89
CA PRO A 504 23.95 4.52 7.73
C PRO A 504 25.08 4.59 6.69
N SER A 505 25.39 3.49 6.02
CA SER A 505 26.44 3.44 4.99
C SER A 505 26.19 4.42 3.84
N ALA A 506 24.94 4.73 3.55
CA ALA A 506 24.55 5.76 2.59
C ALA A 506 25.04 7.16 2.97
N CYS A 507 25.37 7.42 4.24
CA CYS A 507 25.80 8.70 4.78
C CYS A 507 27.33 8.83 4.94
N SER A 508 28.05 7.71 4.95
CA SER A 508 29.49 7.69 5.30
C SER A 508 30.41 8.19 4.19
N GLY A 509 29.90 8.59 3.04
CA GLY A 509 30.67 9.25 1.97
C GLY A 509 31.78 8.39 1.35
N VAL A 510 31.82 7.07 1.63
CA VAL A 510 32.72 6.13 0.97
C VAL A 510 32.00 5.65 -0.27
N PRO A 511 32.48 5.93 -1.50
CA PRO A 511 31.92 5.35 -2.70
C PRO A 511 31.97 3.82 -2.57
N ASP A 512 30.85 3.16 -2.75
CA ASP A 512 30.83 1.72 -2.98
C ASP A 512 31.61 1.47 -4.29
N ASP A 513 32.85 1.00 -4.17
CA ASP A 513 33.72 0.72 -5.30
C ASP A 513 33.39 -0.59 -6.01
N GLY A 514 32.21 -1.18 -5.67
CA GLY A 514 31.67 -2.37 -6.37
C GLY A 514 32.58 -3.60 -6.32
N ASN A 515 33.57 -3.61 -5.41
CA ASN A 515 34.52 -4.70 -5.26
C ASN A 515 34.27 -5.43 -3.95
N ASP A 516 33.17 -6.17 -3.90
CA ASP A 516 32.85 -7.10 -2.81
C ASP A 516 33.77 -8.33 -2.90
N ASN A 517 35.06 -8.11 -2.65
CA ASN A 517 36.00 -9.15 -2.28
C ASN A 517 36.03 -9.17 -0.77
N GLY A 518 35.24 -10.08 -0.17
CA GLY A 518 35.12 -10.38 1.23
C GLY A 518 36.31 -9.99 2.11
N ASP A 519 36.44 -8.70 2.43
CA ASP A 519 37.33 -8.26 3.48
C ASP A 519 36.78 -8.81 4.80
N PRO A 520 37.61 -9.36 5.65
CA PRO A 520 37.19 -9.89 6.94
C PRO A 520 36.55 -8.74 7.75
N VAL A 521 35.30 -8.97 8.21
CA VAL A 521 34.63 -8.09 9.17
C VAL A 521 35.66 -7.66 10.22
N ALA A 522 35.90 -6.38 10.37
CA ALA A 522 36.83 -5.88 11.39
C ALA A 522 36.30 -6.40 12.73
N CYS A 523 37.11 -7.24 13.37
CA CYS A 523 36.74 -7.91 14.60
C CYS A 523 36.30 -6.86 15.63
N GLN A 524 35.08 -6.96 16.12
CA GLN A 524 34.56 -6.15 17.23
C GLN A 524 34.50 -7.00 18.49
N ASP A 525 34.82 -6.39 19.65
CA ASP A 525 34.67 -7.06 20.92
C ASP A 525 34.00 -6.20 21.98
N TRP A 526 33.38 -6.86 22.95
CA TRP A 526 32.63 -6.21 24.02
C TRP A 526 32.95 -6.85 25.36
N ASN A 527 33.23 -6.02 26.37
CA ASN A 527 33.35 -6.46 27.76
C ASN A 527 32.06 -6.06 28.53
N ALA A 528 31.22 -7.01 28.77
CA ALA A 528 29.91 -6.77 29.42
C ALA A 528 29.54 -7.93 30.34
N SER A 529 28.50 -7.73 31.16
CA SER A 529 27.94 -8.85 31.95
C SER A 529 27.30 -9.89 31.02
N ASN A 530 27.29 -11.16 31.45
CA ASN A 530 26.69 -12.25 30.67
C ASN A 530 25.21 -11.96 30.37
N LEU A 531 24.49 -11.30 31.29
CA LEU A 531 23.13 -10.86 31.05
C LEU A 531 23.08 -9.80 29.96
N SER A 532 24.00 -8.84 29.97
CA SER A 532 24.06 -7.80 28.92
C SER A 532 24.42 -8.37 27.55
N HIS A 533 25.31 -9.38 27.48
CA HIS A 533 25.57 -10.09 26.22
C HIS A 533 24.32 -10.81 25.72
N SER A 534 23.56 -11.46 26.62
CA SER A 534 22.31 -12.14 26.24
C SER A 534 21.22 -11.16 25.80
N MET A 535 21.10 -10.01 26.46
CA MET A 535 20.14 -8.96 26.06
C MET A 535 20.50 -8.31 24.72
N ALA A 536 21.79 -8.28 24.38
CA ALA A 536 22.29 -7.74 23.10
C ALA A 536 22.39 -8.80 21.98
N GLY A 537 21.83 -10.00 22.18
CA GLY A 537 21.83 -11.06 21.17
C GLY A 537 23.19 -11.75 20.96
N ARG A 538 24.25 -11.32 21.67
CA ARG A 538 25.60 -11.90 21.58
C ARG A 538 25.75 -13.19 22.36
N ALA A 539 24.81 -13.52 23.23
CA ALA A 539 24.76 -14.76 24.00
C ALA A 539 23.31 -15.19 24.22
N TYR A 540 23.12 -16.48 24.49
CA TYR A 540 21.84 -17.04 24.91
C TYR A 540 21.97 -17.79 26.24
N TYR A 541 20.85 -18.00 26.93
CA TYR A 541 20.82 -18.72 28.20
C TYR A 541 20.24 -20.14 28.06
N SER A 542 21.05 -21.17 28.43
CA SER A 542 20.61 -22.55 28.47
C SER A 542 21.32 -23.27 29.64
N ALA A 543 20.78 -23.14 30.88
CA ALA A 543 21.42 -23.53 32.13
C ALA A 543 22.80 -22.88 32.38
N GLY A 544 23.14 -21.83 31.64
CA GLY A 544 24.34 -20.99 31.61
C GLY A 544 24.28 -20.06 30.41
N TYR A 545 25.18 -19.08 30.33
CA TYR A 545 25.26 -18.16 29.19
C TYR A 545 26.30 -18.72 28.19
N TYR A 546 25.92 -18.72 26.91
CA TYR A 546 26.72 -19.19 25.78
C TYR A 546 26.69 -18.15 24.66
N THR A 547 27.80 -18.00 23.95
CA THR A 547 27.86 -17.08 22.80
C THR A 547 26.95 -17.55 21.67
N THR A 548 26.26 -16.59 21.02
CA THR A 548 25.38 -16.87 19.90
C THR A 548 26.20 -17.26 18.67
N GLY A 549 25.94 -18.43 18.11
CA GLY A 549 26.62 -18.96 16.92
C GLY A 549 27.98 -19.62 17.21
N GLY A 550 28.73 -19.21 18.26
CA GLY A 550 30.00 -19.84 18.67
C GLY A 550 29.84 -20.90 19.74
N ASP A 551 28.74 -20.87 20.51
CA ASP A 551 28.41 -21.78 21.60
C ASP A 551 29.44 -21.83 22.74
N ASP A 552 30.31 -20.82 22.88
CA ASP A 552 31.30 -20.72 23.95
C ASP A 552 30.61 -20.38 25.29
N SER A 553 31.00 -21.10 26.33
CA SER A 553 30.43 -20.92 27.67
C SER A 553 30.96 -19.62 28.32
N LEU A 554 30.05 -18.72 28.69
CA LEU A 554 30.32 -17.51 29.48
C LEU A 554 30.05 -17.70 30.98
N GLY A 555 29.62 -18.93 31.38
CA GLY A 555 29.32 -19.28 32.75
C GLY A 555 27.88 -19.03 33.18
N PRO A 556 27.48 -19.50 34.38
CA PRO A 556 26.07 -19.49 34.81
C PRO A 556 25.61 -18.20 35.49
N ILE A 557 26.52 -17.27 35.83
CA ILE A 557 26.20 -16.11 36.65
C ILE A 557 25.87 -14.89 35.74
N PRO A 558 24.68 -14.29 35.85
CA PRO A 558 24.26 -13.17 34.99
C PRO A 558 25.17 -11.93 35.10
N GLY A 559 25.70 -11.66 36.29
CA GLY A 559 26.53 -10.48 36.58
C GLY A 559 28.02 -10.65 36.28
N THR A 560 28.48 -11.82 35.82
CA THR A 560 29.89 -12.04 35.45
C THR A 560 30.19 -11.26 34.18
N TYR A 561 31.25 -10.44 34.21
CA TYR A 561 31.74 -9.73 33.03
C TYR A 561 32.65 -10.64 32.21
N THR A 562 32.36 -10.72 30.93
CA THR A 562 33.12 -11.52 29.96
C THR A 562 33.40 -10.71 28.71
N TRP A 563 34.46 -11.09 28.00
CA TRP A 563 34.74 -10.56 26.67
C TRP A 563 34.08 -11.46 25.62
N VAL A 564 33.38 -10.85 24.69
CA VAL A 564 32.79 -11.54 23.54
C VAL A 564 33.16 -10.73 22.30
N LYS A 565 33.63 -11.42 21.27
CA LYS A 565 34.00 -10.86 19.96
C LYS A 565 33.09 -11.41 18.87
N GLU A 566 32.85 -10.61 17.84
CA GLU A 566 32.20 -11.07 16.63
C GLU A 566 33.24 -11.53 15.61
N THR A 567 33.11 -12.76 15.13
CA THR A 567 34.06 -13.40 14.19
C THR A 567 33.51 -13.43 12.76
N SER A 568 32.20 -13.38 12.61
CA SER A 568 31.48 -13.16 11.35
C SER A 568 30.08 -12.62 11.68
N ALA A 569 29.39 -12.04 10.73
CA ALA A 569 28.10 -11.39 10.97
C ALA A 569 27.14 -12.29 11.77
N GLY A 570 26.82 -11.87 13.01
CA GLY A 570 25.93 -12.59 13.93
C GLY A 570 26.53 -13.84 14.60
N VAL A 571 27.83 -14.11 14.45
CA VAL A 571 28.52 -15.22 15.12
C VAL A 571 29.50 -14.67 16.14
N PHE A 572 29.30 -15.01 17.41
CA PHE A 572 30.04 -14.48 18.54
C PHE A 572 30.82 -15.57 19.24
N GLU A 573 32.05 -15.25 19.65
CA GLU A 573 32.96 -16.14 20.40
C GLU A 573 33.44 -15.47 21.69
N ALA A 574 33.78 -16.26 22.69
CA ALA A 574 34.39 -15.71 23.91
C ALA A 574 35.81 -15.22 23.65
N GLY A 575 36.13 -14.02 24.11
CA GLY A 575 37.47 -13.44 23.98
C GLY A 575 37.48 -12.03 23.40
N GLN A 576 38.69 -11.52 23.19
CA GLN A 576 38.93 -10.21 22.58
C GLN A 576 39.44 -10.39 21.15
N CYS A 577 39.28 -9.33 20.36
CA CYS A 577 39.91 -9.25 19.05
C CYS A 577 41.43 -9.24 19.16
N PRO A 578 42.17 -9.82 18.19
CA PRO A 578 43.64 -9.88 18.22
C PRO A 578 44.29 -8.51 18.14
#